data_9cbf52aa74c41f63a1ba4d10994afdad
#
_entry.id   9cbf52aa74c41f63a1ba4d10994afdad
#
_cell.length_a   1.000
_cell.length_b   1.000
_cell.length_c   1.000
_cell.angle_alpha   90.00
_cell.angle_beta   90.00
_cell.angle_gamma   90.00
#
_symmetry.space_group_name_H-M   'P 1'
#
loop_
_entity.id
_entity.type
_entity.pdbx_description
1 polymer ?
#
loop_
_entity_poly.entity_id
_entity_poly.type
_entity_poly.pdbx_seq_one_letter_code
_entity_poly.pdbx_strand_id
1 'polypeptide(L)'
;MDVTRKSARKWIDSLSLRVQQALFAAATYLILLAICLLAISPEQYDLSVGDVAPKTITASKDIVDELTTERRRQAAADAVSPVYYKDDTVSDTVLSDMDAVFSELRAVRELGEQIRNAWGDEGGAFTEADYAQASGLVTRLSLSNYQLRTLMNTGESDFESLYQSLVSATRTTLVSTITEGQINDAINNIQQIVSYNTRTDLWYNVAIPTLRASLKANMLIDQAATEENRQKACDAVEPTVYKQDQNIVVKGDRVTAEQIAVLESLGLLEGNSFDYPLYIGTAITLALILASAYLYAYLFAKPMLSMGPSALVLLIAGVLTVLLCLLMGEYLNINAMPVALGAMLAVNLLGARPAYVTNMALTLIITLLTAKGTGLVTSQTMSVLLTCSLGGLVAIWMMRKNTTRVMVVVSGLVVGTVNFGVLVCVRALTSSDMSGVWTDMAYAIGGAVVSAVLCVGLQPILETAFNLVTPSKLIELSNPNQPLLRRLMIETPGTYHHSMVVANLAEAA
;
A
#
# COMPACT_ATOMS: atom_id res chain seq x y z
N MET A 1 -6.24 49.49 -17.01
CA MET A 1 -6.78 48.13 -17.21
C MET A 1 -7.61 47.94 -18.49
N ASP A 2 -8.23 48.97 -19.02
CA ASP A 2 -9.07 48.89 -20.25
C ASP A 2 -8.27 48.80 -21.57
N VAL A 3 -7.07 49.32 -21.63
CA VAL A 3 -6.23 49.34 -22.86
C VAL A 3 -5.64 47.95 -23.14
N THR A 4 -5.26 47.21 -22.11
CA THR A 4 -4.74 45.83 -22.23
C THR A 4 -5.84 44.83 -22.63
N ARG A 5 -7.07 45.02 -22.14
CA ARG A 5 -8.24 44.23 -22.51
C ARG A 5 -8.63 44.38 -23.99
N LYS A 6 -8.59 45.62 -24.51
CA LYS A 6 -8.88 45.92 -25.93
C LYS A 6 -7.80 45.37 -26.84
N SER A 7 -6.52 45.37 -26.42
CA SER A 7 -5.39 44.85 -27.16
C SER A 7 -5.45 43.33 -27.26
N ALA A 8 -5.69 42.61 -26.15
CA ALA A 8 -5.81 41.14 -26.11
C ALA A 8 -6.99 40.63 -26.96
N ARG A 9 -8.15 41.31 -26.92
CA ARG A 9 -9.31 40.96 -27.72
C ARG A 9 -9.04 41.11 -29.21
N LYS A 10 -8.40 42.21 -29.65
CA LYS A 10 -7.97 42.42 -31.04
C LYS A 10 -7.00 41.37 -31.51
N TRP A 11 -6.07 40.93 -30.65
CA TRP A 11 -5.11 39.88 -31.03
C TRP A 11 -5.78 38.51 -31.19
N ILE A 12 -6.73 38.15 -30.30
CA ILE A 12 -7.48 36.90 -30.40
C ILE A 12 -8.35 36.91 -31.65
N ASP A 13 -9.03 38.04 -31.94
CA ASP A 13 -9.91 38.20 -33.10
C ASP A 13 -9.13 38.14 -34.45
N SER A 14 -7.82 38.38 -34.44
CA SER A 14 -6.94 38.27 -35.61
C SER A 14 -6.48 36.84 -35.92
N LEU A 15 -6.67 35.89 -35.00
CA LEU A 15 -6.30 34.50 -35.20
C LEU A 15 -7.36 33.73 -35.98
N SER A 16 -6.93 32.69 -36.70
CA SER A 16 -7.89 31.81 -37.37
C SER A 16 -8.80 31.10 -36.37
N LEU A 17 -10.05 30.84 -36.75
CA LEU A 17 -11.06 30.19 -35.89
C LEU A 17 -10.54 28.89 -35.27
N ARG A 18 -9.75 28.09 -36.00
CA ARG A 18 -9.13 26.84 -35.50
C ARG A 18 -8.13 27.07 -34.39
N VAL A 19 -7.31 28.14 -34.51
CA VAL A 19 -6.32 28.50 -33.47
C VAL A 19 -7.01 29.00 -32.21
N GLN A 20 -8.09 29.81 -32.38
CA GLN A 20 -8.89 30.25 -31.22
C GLN A 20 -9.52 29.07 -30.49
N GLN A 21 -10.07 28.08 -31.21
CA GLN A 21 -10.63 26.85 -30.63
C GLN A 21 -9.59 26.03 -29.90
N ALA A 22 -8.38 25.88 -30.47
CA ALA A 22 -7.29 25.16 -29.83
C ALA A 22 -6.80 25.85 -28.55
N LEU A 23 -6.66 27.18 -28.55
CA LEU A 23 -6.29 27.95 -27.38
C LEU A 23 -7.34 27.87 -26.28
N PHE A 24 -8.62 27.92 -26.64
CA PHE A 24 -9.71 27.75 -25.67
C PHE A 24 -9.73 26.35 -25.06
N ALA A 25 -9.58 25.30 -25.87
CA ALA A 25 -9.50 23.91 -25.39
C ALA A 25 -8.30 23.71 -24.47
N ALA A 26 -7.12 24.27 -24.83
CA ALA A 26 -5.93 24.21 -23.99
C ALA A 26 -6.12 24.94 -22.65
N ALA A 27 -6.73 26.14 -22.69
CA ALA A 27 -7.04 26.89 -21.46
C ALA A 27 -8.02 26.14 -20.55
N THR A 28 -9.09 25.55 -21.14
CA THR A 28 -10.06 24.71 -20.42
C THR A 28 -9.38 23.53 -19.76
N TYR A 29 -8.52 22.81 -20.52
CA TYR A 29 -7.74 21.69 -20.00
C TYR A 29 -6.84 22.11 -18.83
N LEU A 30 -6.09 23.19 -18.97
CA LEU A 30 -5.18 23.68 -17.92
C LEU A 30 -5.90 24.10 -16.65
N ILE A 31 -7.05 24.79 -16.77
CA ILE A 31 -7.89 25.18 -15.62
C ILE A 31 -8.41 23.96 -14.89
N LEU A 32 -9.01 23.01 -15.62
CA LEU A 32 -9.56 21.80 -15.02
C LEU A 32 -8.44 20.89 -14.47
N LEU A 33 -7.30 20.82 -15.17
CA LEU A 33 -6.14 20.07 -14.68
C LEU A 33 -5.63 20.64 -13.34
N ALA A 34 -5.49 21.97 -13.26
CA ALA A 34 -5.06 22.61 -12.00
C ALA A 34 -6.03 22.29 -10.85
N ILE A 35 -7.35 22.36 -11.09
CA ILE A 35 -8.36 21.98 -10.09
C ILE A 35 -8.24 20.49 -9.72
N CYS A 36 -8.09 19.61 -10.72
CA CYS A 36 -7.97 18.18 -10.50
C CYS A 36 -6.71 17.83 -9.71
N LEU A 37 -5.56 18.42 -10.03
CA LEU A 37 -4.30 18.16 -9.34
C LEU A 37 -4.34 18.64 -7.88
N LEU A 38 -4.96 19.80 -7.63
CA LEU A 38 -5.16 20.31 -6.26
C LEU A 38 -6.13 19.44 -5.44
N ALA A 39 -7.18 18.92 -6.09
CA ALA A 39 -8.21 18.15 -5.40
C ALA A 39 -7.83 16.68 -5.17
N ILE A 40 -7.00 16.10 -6.05
CA ILE A 40 -6.61 14.69 -5.98
C ILE A 40 -5.38 14.45 -5.09
N SER A 41 -4.67 15.53 -4.74
CA SER A 41 -3.52 15.46 -3.83
C SER A 41 -3.93 14.79 -2.53
N PRO A 42 -3.31 13.66 -2.14
CA PRO A 42 -3.62 13.00 -0.88
C PRO A 42 -3.29 13.93 0.28
N GLU A 43 -4.06 13.84 1.36
CA GLU A 43 -3.69 14.51 2.60
C GLU A 43 -2.39 13.90 3.11
N GLN A 44 -1.39 14.76 3.26
CA GLN A 44 -0.11 14.37 3.83
C GLN A 44 -0.06 14.74 5.32
N TYR A 45 0.55 13.88 6.10
CA TYR A 45 0.71 14.04 7.54
C TYR A 45 2.19 14.21 7.86
N ASP A 46 2.50 15.20 8.69
CA ASP A 46 3.80 15.32 9.32
C ASP A 46 3.79 14.47 10.60
N LEU A 47 4.22 13.21 10.47
CA LEU A 47 4.23 12.23 11.55
C LEU A 47 5.57 11.51 11.58
N SER A 48 6.13 11.43 12.79
CA SER A 48 7.33 10.68 13.10
C SER A 48 7.05 9.55 14.08
N VAL A 49 7.96 8.59 14.17
CA VAL A 49 7.83 7.46 15.11
C VAL A 49 7.74 7.99 16.56
N GLY A 50 6.66 7.63 17.24
CA GLY A 50 6.38 8.05 18.62
C GLY A 50 5.47 9.27 18.75
N ASP A 51 5.13 9.96 17.66
CA ASP A 51 4.16 11.06 17.66
C ASP A 51 2.73 10.55 17.95
N VAL A 52 1.89 11.45 18.42
CA VAL A 52 0.48 11.15 18.67
C VAL A 52 -0.35 11.49 17.43
N ALA A 53 -1.10 10.53 16.93
CA ALA A 53 -1.92 10.73 15.73
C ALA A 53 -3.01 11.79 15.96
N PRO A 54 -3.09 12.85 15.13
CA PRO A 54 -4.07 13.92 15.26
C PRO A 54 -5.48 13.47 14.84
N LYS A 55 -5.56 12.48 13.94
CA LYS A 55 -6.81 11.85 13.49
C LYS A 55 -6.58 10.37 13.17
N THR A 56 -7.67 9.61 13.07
CA THR A 56 -7.61 8.23 12.59
C THR A 56 -7.29 8.23 11.09
N ILE A 57 -6.28 7.44 10.71
CA ILE A 57 -5.82 7.30 9.32
C ILE A 57 -6.12 5.86 8.90
N THR A 58 -6.85 5.72 7.80
CA THR A 58 -7.25 4.43 7.22
C THR A 58 -6.47 4.12 5.96
N ALA A 59 -6.36 2.85 5.62
CA ALA A 59 -5.75 2.41 4.38
C ALA A 59 -6.65 2.78 3.19
N SER A 60 -6.13 3.52 2.23
CA SER A 60 -6.86 3.91 1.01
C SER A 60 -7.04 2.76 0.01
N LYS A 61 -6.22 1.72 0.14
CA LYS A 61 -6.23 0.48 -0.66
C LYS A 61 -5.64 -0.66 0.15
N ASP A 62 -5.83 -1.91 -0.31
CA ASP A 62 -5.15 -3.06 0.29
C ASP A 62 -3.63 -2.86 0.18
N ILE A 63 -2.93 -2.95 1.30
CA ILE A 63 -1.48 -2.76 1.36
C ILE A 63 -0.84 -3.77 2.30
N VAL A 64 0.30 -4.32 1.87
CA VAL A 64 1.09 -5.25 2.68
C VAL A 64 1.96 -4.46 3.65
N ASP A 65 1.92 -4.83 4.93
CA ASP A 65 2.87 -4.39 5.94
C ASP A 65 4.13 -5.26 5.82
N GLU A 66 5.07 -4.80 5.00
CA GLU A 66 6.30 -5.54 4.72
C GLU A 66 7.17 -5.67 5.97
N LEU A 67 7.23 -4.63 6.82
CA LEU A 67 8.08 -4.63 8.00
C LEU A 67 7.60 -5.64 9.04
N THR A 68 6.30 -5.68 9.33
CA THR A 68 5.71 -6.67 10.23
C THR A 68 5.80 -8.08 9.63
N THR A 69 5.59 -8.22 8.33
CA THR A 69 5.68 -9.51 7.63
C THR A 69 7.11 -10.06 7.73
N GLU A 70 8.12 -9.22 7.48
CA GLU A 70 9.52 -9.64 7.56
C GLU A 70 9.95 -10.01 8.98
N ARG A 71 9.52 -9.24 9.99
CA ARG A 71 9.73 -9.62 11.40
C ARG A 71 9.12 -10.97 11.75
N ARG A 72 7.91 -11.26 11.26
CA ARG A 72 7.26 -12.56 11.49
C ARG A 72 8.00 -13.69 10.78
N ARG A 73 8.53 -13.46 9.58
CA ARG A 73 9.38 -14.41 8.86
C ARG A 73 10.65 -14.70 9.61
N GLN A 74 11.34 -13.65 10.06
CA GLN A 74 12.57 -13.81 10.85
C GLN A 74 12.30 -14.57 12.15
N ALA A 75 11.25 -14.22 12.87
CA ALA A 75 10.85 -14.94 14.08
C ALA A 75 10.52 -16.42 13.82
N ALA A 76 9.88 -16.73 12.69
CA ALA A 76 9.60 -18.09 12.27
C ALA A 76 10.89 -18.87 11.94
N ALA A 77 11.84 -18.23 11.26
CA ALA A 77 13.16 -18.83 10.97
C ALA A 77 13.95 -19.11 12.25
N ASP A 78 13.95 -18.16 13.19
CA ASP A 78 14.68 -18.28 14.46
C ASP A 78 14.08 -19.35 15.39
N ALA A 79 12.79 -19.66 15.24
CA ALA A 79 12.11 -20.71 16.00
C ALA A 79 12.42 -22.12 15.47
N VAL A 80 13.06 -22.27 14.33
CA VAL A 80 13.40 -23.57 13.75
C VAL A 80 14.56 -24.19 14.49
N SER A 81 14.32 -25.37 15.08
CA SER A 81 15.37 -26.14 15.74
C SER A 81 16.36 -26.70 14.71
N PRO A 82 17.69 -26.69 15.04
CA PRO A 82 18.70 -27.27 14.17
C PRO A 82 18.41 -28.76 13.86
N VAL A 83 18.63 -29.15 12.63
CA VAL A 83 18.58 -30.56 12.21
C VAL A 83 19.97 -31.16 12.43
N TYR A 84 20.01 -32.34 13.02
CA TYR A 84 21.27 -33.06 13.28
C TYR A 84 21.35 -34.31 12.45
N TYR A 85 22.55 -34.68 12.03
CA TYR A 85 22.84 -35.98 11.44
C TYR A 85 23.98 -36.64 12.18
N LYS A 86 24.02 -37.99 12.18
CA LYS A 86 25.10 -38.74 12.75
C LYS A 86 26.20 -38.90 11.69
N ASP A 87 27.42 -38.52 12.03
CA ASP A 87 28.60 -38.75 11.22
C ASP A 87 29.36 -39.97 11.73
N ASP A 88 29.23 -41.07 11.00
CA ASP A 88 29.90 -42.36 11.36
C ASP A 88 31.43 -42.29 11.19
N THR A 89 31.93 -41.36 10.38
CA THR A 89 33.41 -41.18 10.19
C THR A 89 34.10 -40.64 11.44
N VAL A 90 33.37 -39.93 12.31
CA VAL A 90 33.86 -39.44 13.60
C VAL A 90 34.28 -40.60 14.50
N SER A 91 33.52 -41.71 14.49
CA SER A 91 33.84 -42.90 15.31
C SER A 91 35.18 -43.49 14.92
N ASP A 92 35.48 -43.61 13.66
CA ASP A 92 36.76 -44.12 13.15
C ASP A 92 37.90 -43.13 13.47
N THR A 93 37.63 -41.82 13.35
CA THR A 93 38.60 -40.77 13.70
C THR A 93 38.96 -40.80 15.19
N VAL A 94 37.95 -40.90 16.08
CA VAL A 94 38.14 -40.98 17.52
C VAL A 94 38.98 -42.21 17.91
N LEU A 95 38.70 -43.39 17.35
CA LEU A 95 39.46 -44.59 17.61
C LEU A 95 40.91 -44.47 17.11
N SER A 96 41.11 -43.90 15.90
CA SER A 96 42.45 -43.64 15.35
C SER A 96 43.24 -42.62 16.18
N ASP A 97 42.59 -41.55 16.67
CA ASP A 97 43.20 -40.56 17.56
C ASP A 97 43.60 -41.21 18.90
N MET A 98 42.77 -42.10 19.44
CA MET A 98 43.09 -42.87 20.65
C MET A 98 44.30 -43.79 20.43
N ASP A 99 44.34 -44.51 19.32
CA ASP A 99 45.47 -45.40 18.99
C ASP A 99 46.77 -44.59 18.87
N ALA A 100 46.72 -43.41 18.26
CA ALA A 100 47.89 -42.52 18.15
C ALA A 100 48.37 -42.01 19.52
N VAL A 101 47.41 -41.61 20.40
CA VAL A 101 47.72 -41.19 21.77
C VAL A 101 48.33 -42.37 22.56
N PHE A 102 47.73 -43.55 22.48
CA PHE A 102 48.22 -44.71 23.20
C PHE A 102 49.60 -45.19 22.69
N SER A 103 49.95 -44.99 21.42
CA SER A 103 51.29 -45.22 20.89
C SER A 103 52.32 -44.31 21.55
N GLU A 104 52.04 -43.03 21.75
CA GLU A 104 52.91 -42.10 22.47
C GLU A 104 53.03 -42.49 23.95
N LEU A 105 51.92 -42.84 24.62
CA LEU A 105 51.90 -43.27 26.00
C LEU A 105 52.69 -44.59 26.22
N ARG A 106 52.63 -45.50 25.24
CA ARG A 106 53.38 -46.75 25.26
C ARG A 106 54.90 -46.45 25.27
N ALA A 107 55.37 -45.51 24.47
CA ALA A 107 56.75 -45.08 24.42
C ALA A 107 57.24 -44.54 25.79
N VAL A 108 56.38 -43.76 26.50
CA VAL A 108 56.65 -43.27 27.85
C VAL A 108 56.74 -44.41 28.85
N ARG A 109 55.86 -45.39 28.79
CA ARG A 109 55.84 -46.57 29.66
C ARG A 109 57.11 -47.37 29.46
N GLU A 110 57.51 -47.62 28.16
CA GLU A 110 58.74 -48.33 27.82
C GLU A 110 59.98 -47.60 28.33
N LEU A 111 60.08 -46.28 28.20
CA LEU A 111 61.15 -45.50 28.82
C LEU A 111 61.19 -45.70 30.35
N GLY A 112 60.04 -45.66 31.02
CA GLY A 112 59.97 -45.92 32.45
C GLY A 112 60.43 -47.30 32.84
N GLU A 113 60.13 -48.33 32.05
CA GLU A 113 60.62 -49.70 32.22
C GLU A 113 62.14 -49.79 32.02
N GLN A 114 62.72 -49.17 30.99
CA GLN A 114 64.16 -49.12 30.76
C GLN A 114 64.90 -48.46 31.92
N ILE A 115 64.38 -47.32 32.44
CA ILE A 115 65.00 -46.62 33.55
C ILE A 115 64.91 -47.48 34.85
N ARG A 116 63.81 -48.14 35.13
CA ARG A 116 63.68 -49.05 36.28
C ARG A 116 64.63 -50.25 36.19
N ASN A 117 64.76 -50.83 35.02
CA ASN A 117 65.69 -51.92 34.80
C ASN A 117 67.16 -51.50 34.97
N ALA A 118 67.44 -50.21 34.73
CA ALA A 118 68.78 -49.65 34.95
C ALA A 118 69.13 -49.44 36.45
N TRP A 119 68.13 -49.33 37.35
CA TRP A 119 68.32 -49.17 38.82
C TRP A 119 68.80 -50.43 39.48
N GLY A 120 68.59 -51.63 38.91
CA GLY A 120 68.90 -52.90 39.52
C GLY A 120 68.19 -53.17 40.82
N ASP A 121 68.78 -53.96 41.74
CA ASP A 121 68.21 -54.35 43.02
C ASP A 121 68.19 -53.20 44.11
N GLU A 122 68.93 -52.11 43.84
CA GLU A 122 69.10 -51.01 44.83
C GLU A 122 67.88 -50.05 44.85
N GLY A 123 66.96 -50.12 43.92
CA GLY A 123 65.83 -49.22 43.78
C GLY A 123 66.19 -47.74 43.47
N GLY A 124 65.45 -47.05 42.70
CA GLY A 124 65.69 -45.67 42.29
C GLY A 124 64.42 -44.80 42.28
N ALA A 125 64.57 -43.50 41.99
CA ALA A 125 63.44 -42.56 41.75
C ALA A 125 63.69 -41.83 40.46
N PHE A 126 62.65 -41.59 39.69
CA PHE A 126 62.72 -40.79 38.45
C PHE A 126 63.15 -39.36 38.73
N THR A 127 64.03 -38.85 37.93
CA THR A 127 64.61 -37.50 38.01
C THR A 127 63.84 -36.52 37.16
N GLU A 128 63.99 -35.19 37.34
CA GLU A 128 63.44 -34.19 36.48
C GLU A 128 63.87 -34.34 34.98
N ALA A 129 65.05 -34.87 34.72
CA ALA A 129 65.51 -35.15 33.36
C ALA A 129 64.69 -36.28 32.73
N ASP A 130 64.32 -37.31 33.52
CA ASP A 130 63.52 -38.43 33.02
C ASP A 130 62.10 -37.94 32.68
N TYR A 131 61.52 -37.04 33.51
CA TYR A 131 60.23 -36.46 33.21
C TYR A 131 60.29 -35.54 31.98
N ALA A 132 61.31 -34.77 31.81
CA ALA A 132 61.53 -33.96 30.62
C ALA A 132 61.60 -34.80 29.35
N GLN A 133 62.33 -35.92 29.42
CA GLN A 133 62.44 -36.89 28.32
C GLN A 133 61.11 -37.58 28.05
N ALA A 134 60.36 -38.00 29.08
CA ALA A 134 59.03 -38.58 28.94
C ALA A 134 58.02 -37.61 28.36
N SER A 135 58.04 -36.35 28.80
CA SER A 135 57.17 -35.30 28.28
C SER A 135 57.45 -35.01 26.79
N GLY A 136 58.69 -35.14 26.38
CA GLY A 136 59.06 -34.98 24.95
C GLY A 136 58.57 -36.08 24.02
N LEU A 137 58.17 -37.25 24.55
CA LEU A 137 57.56 -38.35 23.80
C LEU A 137 56.05 -38.18 23.59
N VAL A 138 55.40 -37.33 24.37
CA VAL A 138 53.97 -37.11 24.30
C VAL A 138 53.73 -35.74 23.70
N THR A 139 53.22 -35.73 22.49
CA THR A 139 52.98 -34.49 21.73
C THR A 139 51.51 -34.13 21.74
N ARG A 140 50.60 -35.09 21.88
CA ARG A 140 49.17 -34.95 21.80
C ARG A 140 48.50 -34.66 23.14
N LEU A 141 49.20 -34.89 24.27
CA LEU A 141 48.69 -34.65 25.61
C LEU A 141 49.70 -33.83 26.43
N SER A 142 49.21 -32.96 27.26
CA SER A 142 50.00 -32.28 28.30
C SER A 142 49.83 -33.02 29.61
N LEU A 143 50.77 -33.87 29.97
CA LEU A 143 50.77 -34.67 31.21
C LEU A 143 51.63 -34.00 32.27
N SER A 144 51.13 -33.94 33.48
CA SER A 144 51.92 -33.52 34.67
C SER A 144 52.98 -34.60 35.05
N ASN A 145 53.99 -34.17 35.77
CA ASN A 145 55.02 -35.10 36.30
C ASN A 145 54.39 -36.25 37.11
N TYR A 146 53.31 -36.00 37.82
CA TYR A 146 52.58 -37.04 38.57
C TYR A 146 51.91 -38.05 37.64
N GLN A 147 51.31 -37.62 36.53
CA GLN A 147 50.70 -38.51 35.52
C GLN A 147 51.76 -39.29 34.74
N LEU A 148 52.87 -38.65 34.38
CA LEU A 148 54.05 -39.33 33.77
C LEU A 148 54.60 -40.40 34.71
N ARG A 149 54.75 -40.08 35.98
CA ARG A 149 55.24 -41.04 36.99
C ARG A 149 54.30 -42.26 37.11
N THR A 150 52.98 -42.04 37.13
CA THR A 150 52.00 -43.12 37.16
C THR A 150 52.17 -44.06 35.96
N LEU A 151 52.29 -43.46 34.74
CA LEU A 151 52.46 -44.19 33.52
C LEU A 151 53.79 -44.97 33.45
N MET A 152 54.89 -44.31 33.82
CA MET A 152 56.24 -44.94 33.84
C MET A 152 56.32 -46.09 34.83
N ASN A 153 55.49 -46.09 35.89
CA ASN A 153 55.45 -47.20 36.84
C ASN A 153 54.42 -48.28 36.49
N THR A 154 53.68 -48.16 35.41
CA THR A 154 52.66 -49.11 34.99
C THR A 154 53.25 -50.33 34.30
N GLY A 155 52.81 -51.52 34.68
CA GLY A 155 53.18 -52.77 34.00
C GLY A 155 52.55 -52.87 32.63
N GLU A 156 53.11 -53.65 31.75
CA GLU A 156 52.64 -53.83 30.39
C GLU A 156 51.20 -54.41 30.36
N SER A 157 50.96 -55.43 31.21
CA SER A 157 49.63 -56.08 31.32
C SER A 157 48.51 -55.10 31.72
N ASP A 158 48.81 -54.22 32.69
CA ASP A 158 47.83 -53.24 33.18
C ASP A 158 47.57 -52.16 32.13
N PHE A 159 48.62 -51.72 31.43
CA PHE A 159 48.52 -50.73 30.35
C PHE A 159 47.73 -51.26 29.15
N GLU A 160 48.02 -52.48 28.70
CA GLU A 160 47.32 -53.07 27.54
C GLU A 160 45.85 -53.41 27.90
N SER A 161 45.58 -53.88 29.15
CA SER A 161 44.24 -54.08 29.65
C SER A 161 43.43 -52.77 29.67
N LEU A 162 44.04 -51.65 30.11
CA LEU A 162 43.43 -50.34 30.06
C LEU A 162 43.08 -49.93 28.63
N TYR A 163 44.07 -50.08 27.72
CA TYR A 163 43.87 -49.72 26.30
C TYR A 163 42.71 -50.50 25.68
N GLN A 164 42.70 -51.82 25.76
CA GLN A 164 41.64 -52.67 25.20
C GLN A 164 40.28 -52.35 25.81
N SER A 165 40.20 -52.15 27.15
CA SER A 165 38.96 -51.77 27.82
C SER A 165 38.45 -50.42 27.38
N LEU A 166 39.35 -49.43 27.22
CA LEU A 166 39.01 -48.10 26.77
C LEU A 166 38.52 -48.07 25.33
N VAL A 167 39.24 -48.73 24.41
CA VAL A 167 38.84 -48.81 23.01
C VAL A 167 37.46 -49.49 22.86
N SER A 168 37.27 -50.64 23.56
CA SER A 168 35.97 -51.34 23.54
C SER A 168 34.83 -50.51 24.10
N ALA A 169 35.04 -49.86 25.28
CA ALA A 169 34.03 -49.00 25.87
C ALA A 169 33.70 -47.75 25.04
N THR A 170 34.74 -47.14 24.45
CA THR A 170 34.60 -46.00 23.55
C THR A 170 33.83 -46.39 22.30
N ARG A 171 34.17 -47.52 21.69
CA ARG A 171 33.45 -48.07 20.51
C ARG A 171 31.96 -48.28 20.84
N THR A 172 31.67 -48.88 22.01
CA THR A 172 30.28 -49.10 22.46
C THR A 172 29.53 -47.78 22.68
N THR A 173 30.17 -46.79 23.28
CA THR A 173 29.60 -45.48 23.55
C THR A 173 29.34 -44.69 22.27
N LEU A 174 30.25 -44.77 21.27
CA LEU A 174 30.10 -44.11 19.96
C LEU A 174 29.00 -44.68 19.07
N VAL A 175 28.46 -45.85 19.40
CA VAL A 175 27.23 -46.37 18.75
C VAL A 175 26.04 -45.42 19.00
N SER A 176 25.99 -44.84 20.21
CA SER A 176 25.01 -43.84 20.57
C SER A 176 25.35 -42.48 19.96
N THR A 177 24.34 -41.62 19.86
CA THR A 177 24.49 -40.23 19.42
C THR A 177 25.06 -39.38 20.55
N ILE A 178 26.15 -38.67 20.28
CA ILE A 178 26.82 -37.78 21.24
C ILE A 178 26.87 -36.39 20.63
N THR A 179 26.19 -35.42 21.26
CA THR A 179 26.31 -34.00 20.94
C THR A 179 27.48 -33.37 21.71
N GLU A 180 27.91 -32.18 21.31
CA GLU A 180 29.04 -31.48 21.95
C GLU A 180 28.86 -31.26 23.46
N GLY A 181 27.60 -30.94 23.89
CA GLY A 181 27.27 -30.79 25.30
C GLY A 181 27.26 -32.09 26.11
N GLN A 182 27.25 -33.27 25.44
CA GLN A 182 27.14 -34.59 26.08
C GLN A 182 28.50 -35.34 26.15
N ILE A 183 29.60 -34.71 25.75
CA ILE A 183 30.95 -35.34 25.79
C ILE A 183 31.31 -35.78 27.20
N ASN A 184 31.05 -34.99 28.21
CA ASN A 184 31.33 -35.37 29.62
C ASN A 184 30.46 -36.56 30.11
N ASP A 185 29.20 -36.62 29.67
CA ASP A 185 28.34 -37.75 29.96
C ASP A 185 28.80 -39.02 29.27
N ALA A 186 29.32 -38.90 28.06
CA ALA A 186 29.92 -39.99 27.31
C ALA A 186 31.20 -40.52 28.04
N ILE A 187 32.08 -39.62 28.60
CA ILE A 187 33.22 -40.01 29.42
C ILE A 187 32.76 -40.74 30.67
N ASN A 188 31.72 -40.26 31.37
CA ASN A 188 31.16 -40.91 32.54
C ASN A 188 30.60 -42.31 32.21
N ASN A 189 29.94 -42.47 31.06
CA ASN A 189 29.47 -43.77 30.58
C ASN A 189 30.62 -44.73 30.33
N ILE A 190 31.69 -44.27 29.67
CA ILE A 190 32.92 -45.06 29.45
C ILE A 190 33.53 -45.48 30.79
N GLN A 191 33.54 -44.56 31.79
CA GLN A 191 33.98 -44.86 33.14
C GLN A 191 33.21 -46.03 33.77
N GLN A 192 31.87 -45.99 33.68
CA GLN A 192 31.03 -47.06 34.23
C GLN A 192 31.32 -48.42 33.60
N ILE A 193 31.61 -48.47 32.28
CA ILE A 193 31.95 -49.72 31.57
C ILE A 193 33.30 -50.21 31.98
N VAL A 194 34.29 -49.31 32.14
CA VAL A 194 35.72 -49.68 32.38
C VAL A 194 36.05 -49.89 33.85
N SER A 195 35.29 -49.26 34.78
CA SER A 195 35.60 -49.21 36.22
C SER A 195 35.75 -50.57 36.93
N TYR A 196 35.19 -51.63 36.39
CA TYR A 196 35.29 -52.97 37.01
C TYR A 196 36.65 -53.66 36.89
N ASN A 197 37.51 -53.25 35.91
CA ASN A 197 38.74 -53.93 35.61
C ASN A 197 39.99 -53.03 35.60
N THR A 198 39.87 -51.77 35.99
CA THR A 198 40.96 -50.79 35.84
C THR A 198 41.32 -50.18 37.21
N ARG A 199 42.62 -50.06 37.47
CA ARG A 199 43.15 -49.33 38.65
C ARG A 199 42.71 -47.88 38.61
N THR A 200 42.26 -47.37 39.76
CA THR A 200 41.70 -46.00 39.90
C THR A 200 42.74 -44.92 39.52
N ASP A 201 44.03 -45.14 39.82
CA ASP A 201 45.08 -44.19 39.49
C ASP A 201 45.32 -44.10 37.97
N LEU A 202 45.22 -45.19 37.23
CA LEU A 202 45.31 -45.19 35.75
C LEU A 202 44.11 -44.53 35.09
N TRP A 203 42.92 -44.71 35.68
CA TRP A 203 41.75 -44.04 35.19
C TRP A 203 41.90 -42.52 35.18
N TYR A 204 42.22 -41.92 36.33
CA TYR A 204 42.32 -40.46 36.45
C TYR A 204 43.55 -39.87 35.76
N ASN A 205 44.67 -40.57 35.75
CA ASN A 205 45.94 -40.02 35.24
C ASN A 205 46.20 -40.31 33.79
N VAL A 206 45.60 -41.37 33.19
CA VAL A 206 45.84 -41.79 31.82
C VAL A 206 44.56 -41.79 31.01
N ALA A 207 43.48 -42.45 31.46
CA ALA A 207 42.27 -42.61 30.68
C ALA A 207 41.52 -41.33 30.44
N ILE A 208 41.26 -40.54 31.50
CA ILE A 208 40.51 -39.26 31.36
C ILE A 208 41.23 -38.27 30.41
N PRO A 209 42.56 -37.99 30.56
CA PRO A 209 43.25 -37.12 29.60
C PRO A 209 43.16 -37.60 28.18
N THR A 210 43.31 -38.91 27.95
CA THR A 210 43.21 -39.52 26.63
C THR A 210 41.78 -39.33 26.02
N LEU A 211 40.74 -39.65 26.79
CA LEU A 211 39.37 -39.50 26.36
C LEU A 211 39.02 -38.04 26.02
N ARG A 212 39.47 -37.10 26.86
CA ARG A 212 39.23 -35.66 26.61
C ARG A 212 39.93 -35.15 25.35
N ALA A 213 41.07 -35.72 24.99
CA ALA A 213 41.79 -35.33 23.79
C ALA A 213 41.25 -35.99 22.52
N SER A 214 40.70 -37.21 22.63
CA SER A 214 40.28 -38.00 21.46
C SER A 214 38.80 -37.99 21.20
N LEU A 215 37.93 -37.92 22.27
CA LEU A 215 36.50 -38.04 22.12
C LEU A 215 35.89 -36.77 21.50
N LYS A 216 35.15 -36.94 20.42
CA LYS A 216 34.47 -35.89 19.69
C LYS A 216 33.00 -36.19 19.55
N ALA A 217 32.16 -35.17 19.41
CA ALA A 217 30.74 -35.32 19.10
C ALA A 217 30.56 -35.98 17.73
N ASN A 218 29.67 -36.99 17.63
CA ASN A 218 29.31 -37.64 16.38
C ASN A 218 27.95 -37.20 15.81
N MET A 219 27.29 -36.27 16.51
CA MET A 219 26.08 -35.58 16.02
C MET A 219 26.50 -34.20 15.57
N LEU A 220 26.45 -33.94 14.27
CA LEU A 220 26.74 -32.67 13.65
C LEU A 220 25.47 -31.99 13.16
N ILE A 221 25.45 -30.66 13.14
CA ILE A 221 24.35 -29.90 12.60
C ILE A 221 24.35 -29.99 11.08
N ASP A 222 23.26 -30.45 10.49
CA ASP A 222 23.01 -30.33 9.07
C ASP A 222 22.57 -28.91 8.75
N GLN A 223 23.53 -28.10 8.34
CA GLN A 223 23.27 -26.70 8.01
C GLN A 223 22.34 -26.57 6.81
N ALA A 224 22.44 -27.43 5.80
CA ALA A 224 21.63 -27.40 4.60
C ALA A 224 20.17 -27.73 4.93
N ALA A 225 19.92 -28.81 5.65
CA ALA A 225 18.57 -29.19 6.08
C ALA A 225 17.97 -28.17 7.07
N THR A 226 18.78 -27.61 7.96
CA THR A 226 18.35 -26.55 8.89
C THR A 226 17.93 -25.31 8.14
N GLU A 227 18.72 -24.85 7.16
CA GLU A 227 18.43 -23.67 6.37
C GLU A 227 17.20 -23.88 5.45
N GLU A 228 17.08 -25.07 4.87
CA GLU A 228 15.87 -25.43 4.11
C GLU A 228 14.60 -25.35 4.98
N ASN A 229 14.69 -25.83 6.22
CA ASN A 229 13.54 -25.75 7.14
C ASN A 229 13.26 -24.31 7.59
N ARG A 230 14.29 -23.48 7.76
CA ARG A 230 14.13 -22.04 8.00
C ARG A 230 13.44 -21.34 6.84
N GLN A 231 13.88 -21.63 5.63
CA GLN A 231 13.24 -21.06 4.44
C GLN A 231 11.77 -21.49 4.31
N LYS A 232 11.47 -22.77 4.53
CA LYS A 232 10.09 -23.25 4.56
C LYS A 232 9.25 -22.56 5.63
N ALA A 233 9.82 -22.29 6.80
CA ALA A 233 9.14 -21.56 7.86
C ALA A 233 8.87 -20.10 7.47
N CYS A 234 9.81 -19.42 6.78
CA CYS A 234 9.61 -18.09 6.22
C CYS A 234 8.50 -18.08 5.17
N ASP A 235 8.51 -19.04 4.24
CA ASP A 235 7.56 -19.11 3.14
C ASP A 235 6.12 -19.44 3.61
N ALA A 236 5.99 -20.10 4.76
CA ALA A 236 4.71 -20.39 5.38
C ALA A 236 4.06 -19.18 6.09
N VAL A 237 4.78 -18.09 6.28
CA VAL A 237 4.26 -16.88 6.91
C VAL A 237 3.41 -16.09 5.91
N GLU A 238 2.10 -16.01 6.18
CA GLU A 238 1.20 -15.18 5.39
C GLU A 238 1.52 -13.68 5.61
N PRO A 239 1.54 -12.87 4.52
CA PRO A 239 1.75 -11.45 4.62
C PRO A 239 0.69 -10.76 5.50
N THR A 240 1.11 -9.83 6.33
CA THR A 240 0.20 -8.97 7.07
C THR A 240 -0.31 -7.89 6.13
N VAL A 241 -1.64 -7.84 5.91
CA VAL A 241 -2.26 -6.91 4.96
C VAL A 241 -3.24 -6.02 5.69
N TYR A 242 -3.08 -4.70 5.54
CA TYR A 242 -4.14 -3.74 5.86
C TYR A 242 -5.13 -3.71 4.70
N LYS A 243 -6.38 -4.03 5.00
CA LYS A 243 -7.47 -3.94 4.01
C LYS A 243 -7.90 -2.50 3.80
N GLN A 244 -8.48 -2.22 2.63
CA GLN A 244 -9.09 -0.92 2.36
C GLN A 244 -10.06 -0.54 3.50
N ASP A 245 -10.04 0.73 3.91
CA ASP A 245 -10.80 1.32 5.01
C ASP A 245 -10.44 0.79 6.42
N GLN A 246 -9.45 -0.10 6.55
CA GLN A 246 -8.93 -0.53 7.84
C GLN A 246 -8.08 0.58 8.47
N ASN A 247 -8.25 0.80 9.79
CA ASN A 247 -7.44 1.76 10.52
C ASN A 247 -5.97 1.32 10.57
N ILE A 248 -5.07 2.18 10.08
CA ILE A 248 -3.61 2.03 10.23
C ILE A 248 -3.20 2.64 11.57
N VAL A 249 -3.69 3.86 11.84
CA VAL A 249 -3.43 4.59 13.08
C VAL A 249 -4.74 5.16 13.61
N VAL A 250 -4.99 5.04 14.91
CA VAL A 250 -6.18 5.60 15.56
C VAL A 250 -5.82 6.93 16.21
N LYS A 251 -6.75 7.90 16.15
CA LYS A 251 -6.57 9.21 16.79
C LYS A 251 -6.22 9.08 18.27
N GLY A 252 -5.12 9.70 18.66
CA GLY A 252 -4.63 9.69 20.05
C GLY A 252 -3.61 8.59 20.36
N ASP A 253 -3.41 7.62 19.48
CA ASP A 253 -2.41 6.58 19.63
C ASP A 253 -1.03 7.07 19.19
N ARG A 254 0.03 6.49 19.77
CA ARG A 254 1.40 6.73 19.32
C ARG A 254 1.70 5.93 18.08
N VAL A 255 2.27 6.60 17.09
CA VAL A 255 2.60 6.00 15.80
C VAL A 255 3.85 5.12 15.92
N THR A 256 3.78 3.89 15.45
CA THR A 256 4.91 2.95 15.44
C THR A 256 5.73 3.04 14.15
N ALA A 257 6.93 2.45 14.15
CA ALA A 257 7.78 2.42 12.96
C ALA A 257 7.14 1.66 11.79
N GLU A 258 6.40 0.58 12.11
CA GLU A 258 5.67 -0.21 11.12
C GLU A 258 4.56 0.62 10.46
N GLN A 259 3.79 1.36 11.27
CA GLN A 259 2.74 2.23 10.78
C GLN A 259 3.31 3.37 9.92
N ILE A 260 4.45 3.94 10.30
CA ILE A 260 5.15 4.95 9.48
C ILE A 260 5.53 4.35 8.11
N ALA A 261 6.12 3.15 8.06
CA ALA A 261 6.48 2.50 6.80
C ALA A 261 5.26 2.26 5.89
N VAL A 262 4.12 1.86 6.48
CA VAL A 262 2.85 1.71 5.74
C VAL A 262 2.33 3.05 5.25
N LEU A 263 2.34 4.11 6.07
CA LEU A 263 1.93 5.46 5.68
C LEU A 263 2.83 6.04 4.58
N GLU A 264 4.14 5.80 4.64
CA GLU A 264 5.11 6.19 3.63
C GLU A 264 4.83 5.50 2.29
N SER A 265 4.58 4.19 2.30
CA SER A 265 4.26 3.41 1.10
C SER A 265 2.92 3.79 0.47
N LEU A 266 2.00 4.38 1.25
CA LEU A 266 0.76 4.99 0.78
C LEU A 266 0.93 6.44 0.30
N GLY A 267 2.12 7.05 0.47
CA GLY A 267 2.38 8.45 0.11
C GLY A 267 1.65 9.46 1.01
N LEU A 268 1.32 9.06 2.24
CA LEU A 268 0.57 9.88 3.20
C LEU A 268 1.46 10.68 4.16
N LEU A 269 2.79 10.52 4.09
CA LEU A 269 3.75 11.31 4.87
C LEU A 269 4.25 12.51 4.10
N GLU A 270 4.40 13.64 4.78
CA GLU A 270 4.95 14.87 4.22
C GLU A 270 6.44 14.67 3.90
N GLY A 271 6.83 14.92 2.64
CA GLY A 271 8.24 15.09 2.24
C GLY A 271 8.88 14.01 1.36
N ASN A 272 8.27 12.87 1.02
CA ASN A 272 9.10 11.83 0.40
C ASN A 272 8.64 11.19 -0.91
N SER A 273 7.44 11.40 -1.42
CA SER A 273 7.09 10.83 -2.73
C SER A 273 6.02 11.62 -3.45
N PHE A 274 6.43 12.32 -4.49
CA PHE A 274 5.51 12.82 -5.48
C PHE A 274 4.98 11.62 -6.27
N ASP A 275 3.69 11.31 -6.15
CA ASP A 275 3.04 10.19 -6.85
C ASP A 275 2.88 10.54 -8.35
N TYR A 276 3.99 10.48 -9.11
CA TYR A 276 4.00 10.76 -10.54
C TYR A 276 2.94 9.95 -11.32
N PRO A 277 2.74 8.63 -11.09
CA PRO A 277 1.71 7.85 -11.73
C PRO A 277 0.31 8.41 -11.54
N LEU A 278 -0.05 8.86 -10.33
CA LEU A 278 -1.36 9.44 -10.02
C LEU A 278 -1.59 10.73 -10.81
N TYR A 279 -0.62 11.65 -10.80
CA TYR A 279 -0.72 12.94 -11.48
C TYR A 279 -0.72 12.80 -13.01
N ILE A 280 0.16 11.95 -13.56
CA ILE A 280 0.20 11.67 -15.00
C ILE A 280 -1.07 10.95 -15.46
N GLY A 281 -1.53 9.95 -14.69
CA GLY A 281 -2.78 9.23 -14.96
C GLY A 281 -3.98 10.17 -14.98
N THR A 282 -4.09 11.08 -14.01
CA THR A 282 -5.13 12.11 -13.96
C THR A 282 -5.09 13.04 -15.17
N ALA A 283 -3.91 13.53 -15.52
CA ALA A 283 -3.73 14.42 -16.69
C ALA A 283 -4.15 13.74 -18.00
N ILE A 284 -3.72 12.50 -18.22
CA ILE A 284 -4.09 11.73 -19.43
C ILE A 284 -5.59 11.45 -19.44
N THR A 285 -6.17 11.01 -18.31
CA THR A 285 -7.61 10.71 -18.22
C THR A 285 -8.45 11.96 -18.48
N LEU A 286 -8.10 13.10 -17.90
CA LEU A 286 -8.77 14.38 -18.18
C LEU A 286 -8.66 14.78 -19.65
N ALA A 287 -7.47 14.60 -20.26
CA ALA A 287 -7.29 14.87 -21.69
C ALA A 287 -8.21 14.00 -22.57
N LEU A 288 -8.33 12.71 -22.25
CA LEU A 288 -9.22 11.78 -22.96
C LEU A 288 -10.70 12.17 -22.80
N ILE A 289 -11.14 12.55 -21.59
CA ILE A 289 -12.51 13.02 -21.34
C ILE A 289 -12.80 14.25 -22.18
N LEU A 290 -11.95 15.27 -22.16
CA LEU A 290 -12.17 16.50 -22.94
C LEU A 290 -12.05 16.26 -24.45
N ALA A 291 -11.15 15.41 -24.89
CA ALA A 291 -11.04 15.03 -26.30
C ALA A 291 -12.30 14.31 -26.80
N SER A 292 -12.87 13.39 -25.99
CA SER A 292 -14.13 12.71 -26.34
C SER A 292 -15.31 13.67 -26.38
N ALA A 293 -15.41 14.61 -25.44
CA ALA A 293 -16.42 15.65 -25.40
C ALA A 293 -16.30 16.60 -26.63
N TYR A 294 -15.06 16.98 -26.98
CA TYR A 294 -14.80 17.80 -28.18
C TYR A 294 -15.17 17.05 -29.46
N LEU A 295 -14.79 15.78 -29.59
CA LEU A 295 -15.13 14.96 -30.76
C LEU A 295 -16.64 14.82 -30.91
N TYR A 296 -17.37 14.55 -29.83
CA TYR A 296 -18.83 14.51 -29.87
C TYR A 296 -19.43 15.85 -30.27
N ALA A 297 -18.95 16.95 -29.72
CA ALA A 297 -19.41 18.29 -30.06
C ALA A 297 -19.16 18.60 -31.55
N TYR A 298 -18.01 18.18 -32.10
CA TYR A 298 -17.66 18.34 -33.49
C TYR A 298 -18.61 17.55 -34.43
N LEU A 299 -18.99 16.33 -34.05
CA LEU A 299 -19.84 15.48 -34.89
C LEU A 299 -21.32 15.85 -34.80
N PHE A 300 -21.82 16.17 -33.59
CA PHE A 300 -23.26 16.25 -33.32
C PHE A 300 -23.76 17.62 -32.84
N ALA A 301 -22.89 18.52 -32.38
CA ALA A 301 -23.22 19.80 -31.78
C ALA A 301 -22.36 20.96 -32.33
N LYS A 302 -22.19 21.05 -33.66
CA LYS A 302 -21.35 22.09 -34.31
C LYS A 302 -21.55 23.53 -33.80
N PRO A 303 -22.77 24.01 -33.46
CA PRO A 303 -22.97 25.35 -32.91
C PRO A 303 -22.24 25.57 -31.59
N MET A 304 -21.92 24.51 -30.85
CA MET A 304 -21.17 24.57 -29.59
C MET A 304 -19.70 24.93 -29.82
N LEU A 305 -19.15 24.60 -30.98
CA LEU A 305 -17.78 24.88 -31.37
C LEU A 305 -17.58 26.24 -32.02
N SER A 306 -18.66 26.92 -32.40
CA SER A 306 -18.55 28.31 -32.86
C SER A 306 -18.08 29.14 -31.66
N MET A 307 -16.90 29.75 -31.81
CA MET A 307 -16.28 30.58 -30.74
C MET A 307 -17.19 31.77 -30.44
N GLY A 308 -18.01 31.59 -29.47
CA GLY A 308 -18.92 32.58 -28.94
C GLY A 308 -19.01 32.47 -27.43
N PRO A 309 -19.83 33.31 -26.82
CA PRO A 309 -20.08 33.25 -25.35
C PRO A 309 -20.55 31.87 -24.86
N SER A 310 -21.11 31.05 -25.78
CA SER A 310 -21.63 29.71 -25.44
C SER A 310 -20.58 28.75 -24.85
N ALA A 311 -19.39 28.68 -25.47
CA ALA A 311 -18.33 27.80 -24.98
C ALA A 311 -17.80 28.26 -23.61
N LEU A 312 -17.69 29.57 -23.42
CA LEU A 312 -17.22 30.18 -22.16
C LEU A 312 -18.25 29.96 -21.04
N VAL A 313 -19.52 30.00 -21.35
CA VAL A 313 -20.60 29.70 -20.39
C VAL A 313 -20.55 28.26 -19.93
N LEU A 314 -20.33 27.29 -20.85
CA LEU A 314 -20.19 25.89 -20.49
C LEU A 314 -18.95 25.64 -19.59
N LEU A 315 -17.82 26.32 -19.89
CA LEU A 315 -16.64 26.24 -19.07
C LEU A 315 -16.94 26.76 -17.63
N ILE A 316 -17.54 27.95 -17.52
CA ILE A 316 -17.85 28.56 -16.23
C ILE A 316 -18.85 27.68 -15.46
N ALA A 317 -19.92 27.21 -16.11
CA ALA A 317 -20.90 26.33 -15.50
C ALA A 317 -20.26 25.01 -15.04
N GLY A 318 -19.36 24.44 -15.85
CA GLY A 318 -18.64 23.23 -15.51
C GLY A 318 -17.68 23.41 -14.34
N VAL A 319 -16.82 24.43 -14.38
CA VAL A 319 -15.86 24.75 -13.30
C VAL A 319 -16.61 25.03 -12.00
N LEU A 320 -17.67 25.82 -12.07
CA LEU A 320 -18.47 26.14 -10.87
C LEU A 320 -19.12 24.89 -10.28
N THR A 321 -19.65 23.99 -11.14
CA THR A 321 -20.22 22.73 -10.68
C THR A 321 -19.17 21.86 -10.01
N VAL A 322 -17.99 21.70 -10.62
CA VAL A 322 -16.87 20.91 -10.04
C VAL A 322 -16.43 21.49 -8.70
N LEU A 323 -16.23 22.81 -8.60
CA LEU A 323 -15.83 23.46 -7.35
C LEU A 323 -16.88 23.29 -6.25
N LEU A 324 -18.17 23.45 -6.56
CA LEU A 324 -19.24 23.25 -5.60
C LEU A 324 -19.37 21.78 -5.16
N CYS A 325 -19.19 20.84 -6.08
CA CYS A 325 -19.16 19.42 -5.75
C CYS A 325 -17.99 19.09 -4.81
N LEU A 326 -16.79 19.62 -5.06
CA LEU A 326 -15.64 19.44 -4.19
C LEU A 326 -15.89 20.04 -2.80
N LEU A 327 -16.38 21.29 -2.72
CA LEU A 327 -16.67 21.96 -1.45
C LEU A 327 -17.73 21.20 -0.65
N MET A 328 -18.85 20.86 -1.27
CA MET A 328 -19.94 20.17 -0.55
C MET A 328 -19.58 18.72 -0.21
N GLY A 329 -18.82 18.04 -1.07
CA GLY A 329 -18.33 16.69 -0.82
C GLY A 329 -17.35 16.62 0.35
N GLU A 330 -16.47 17.62 0.48
CA GLU A 330 -15.48 17.69 1.55
C GLU A 330 -16.06 18.13 2.89
N TYR A 331 -16.88 19.22 2.89
CA TYR A 331 -17.32 19.84 4.15
C TYR A 331 -18.66 19.32 4.68
N LEU A 332 -19.54 18.75 3.82
CA LEU A 332 -20.82 18.21 4.25
C LEU A 332 -20.86 16.69 4.11
N ASN A 333 -21.08 16.23 2.89
CA ASN A 333 -21.19 14.81 2.56
C ASN A 333 -21.11 14.64 1.05
N ILE A 334 -20.53 13.54 0.58
CA ILE A 334 -20.40 13.23 -0.84
C ILE A 334 -21.77 13.11 -1.55
N ASN A 335 -22.80 12.64 -0.84
CA ASN A 335 -24.16 12.52 -1.36
C ASN A 335 -24.88 13.88 -1.48
N ALA A 336 -24.35 14.96 -0.86
CA ALA A 336 -24.88 16.31 -0.93
C ALA A 336 -24.37 17.13 -2.14
N MET A 337 -23.48 16.55 -2.95
CA MET A 337 -22.92 17.23 -4.13
C MET A 337 -24.00 17.71 -5.09
N PRO A 338 -23.96 18.97 -5.59
CA PRO A 338 -24.92 19.50 -6.54
C PRO A 338 -24.61 19.05 -7.98
N VAL A 339 -24.58 17.73 -8.19
CA VAL A 339 -24.12 17.07 -9.42
C VAL A 339 -24.89 17.44 -10.68
N ALA A 340 -26.16 17.79 -10.55
CA ALA A 340 -27.04 18.14 -11.70
C ALA A 340 -26.92 19.62 -12.13
N LEU A 341 -26.22 20.48 -11.37
CA LEU A 341 -26.17 21.92 -11.63
C LEU A 341 -25.65 22.24 -13.04
N GLY A 342 -24.53 21.64 -13.44
CA GLY A 342 -23.94 21.89 -14.77
C GLY A 342 -24.84 21.46 -15.91
N ALA A 343 -25.53 20.35 -15.77
CA ALA A 343 -26.50 19.86 -16.72
C ALA A 343 -27.72 20.78 -16.83
N MET A 344 -28.26 21.24 -15.69
CA MET A 344 -29.39 22.17 -15.62
C MET A 344 -29.05 23.53 -16.23
N LEU A 345 -27.88 24.09 -15.91
CA LEU A 345 -27.41 25.34 -16.54
C LEU A 345 -27.23 25.19 -18.04
N ALA A 346 -26.57 24.11 -18.47
CA ALA A 346 -26.34 23.88 -19.89
C ALA A 346 -27.63 23.72 -20.69
N VAL A 347 -28.66 23.01 -20.17
CA VAL A 347 -29.95 22.83 -20.87
C VAL A 347 -30.71 24.11 -20.96
N ASN A 348 -30.74 24.94 -19.91
CA ASN A 348 -31.47 26.21 -19.88
C ASN A 348 -30.82 27.27 -20.78
N LEU A 349 -29.48 27.33 -20.82
CA LEU A 349 -28.78 28.37 -21.55
C LEU A 349 -28.51 28.02 -23.02
N LEU A 350 -28.27 26.75 -23.33
CA LEU A 350 -27.78 26.31 -24.64
C LEU A 350 -28.60 25.17 -25.27
N GLY A 351 -29.53 24.59 -24.52
CA GLY A 351 -30.37 23.50 -24.96
C GLY A 351 -29.87 22.11 -24.67
N ALA A 352 -30.64 21.08 -25.05
CA ALA A 352 -30.42 19.71 -24.62
C ALA A 352 -29.15 19.07 -25.18
N ARG A 353 -28.78 19.30 -26.45
CA ARG A 353 -27.60 18.66 -27.06
C ARG A 353 -26.30 19.01 -26.36
N PRO A 354 -25.94 20.29 -26.13
CA PRO A 354 -24.79 20.68 -25.34
C PRO A 354 -24.85 20.14 -23.91
N ALA A 355 -26.04 20.13 -23.28
CA ALA A 355 -26.23 19.67 -21.91
C ALA A 355 -25.86 18.18 -21.72
N TYR A 356 -26.20 17.30 -22.66
CA TYR A 356 -25.81 15.89 -22.60
C TYR A 356 -24.28 15.70 -22.63
N VAL A 357 -23.57 16.44 -23.48
CA VAL A 357 -22.10 16.39 -23.56
C VAL A 357 -21.49 16.88 -22.25
N THR A 358 -21.97 18.02 -21.77
CA THR A 358 -21.49 18.62 -20.52
C THR A 358 -21.75 17.69 -19.33
N ASN A 359 -22.93 17.10 -19.23
CA ASN A 359 -23.25 16.14 -18.17
C ASN A 359 -22.30 14.94 -18.19
N MET A 360 -22.06 14.35 -19.38
CA MET A 360 -21.16 13.20 -19.50
C MET A 360 -19.72 13.54 -19.09
N ALA A 361 -19.21 14.69 -19.55
CA ALA A 361 -17.87 15.16 -19.16
C ALA A 361 -17.77 15.43 -17.66
N LEU A 362 -18.75 16.15 -17.08
CA LEU A 362 -18.78 16.44 -15.65
C LEU A 362 -18.89 15.18 -14.79
N THR A 363 -19.73 14.22 -15.22
CA THR A 363 -19.86 12.92 -14.53
C THR A 363 -18.49 12.25 -14.40
N LEU A 364 -17.75 12.14 -15.51
CA LEU A 364 -16.44 11.49 -15.50
C LEU A 364 -15.41 12.28 -14.67
N ILE A 365 -15.41 13.62 -14.77
CA ILE A 365 -14.49 14.47 -14.01
C ILE A 365 -14.79 14.38 -12.49
N ILE A 366 -16.05 14.50 -12.08
CA ILE A 366 -16.43 14.44 -10.67
C ILE A 366 -16.15 13.04 -10.11
N THR A 367 -16.44 11.97 -10.86
CA THR A 367 -16.10 10.60 -10.44
C THR A 367 -14.58 10.41 -10.27
N LEU A 368 -13.77 10.94 -11.19
CA LEU A 368 -12.31 10.90 -11.07
C LEU A 368 -11.82 11.62 -9.81
N LEU A 369 -12.40 12.79 -9.51
CA LEU A 369 -12.05 13.57 -8.32
C LEU A 369 -12.48 12.91 -7.00
N THR A 370 -13.60 12.17 -7.00
CA THR A 370 -14.05 11.44 -5.80
C THR A 370 -13.26 10.17 -5.54
N ALA A 371 -12.53 9.65 -6.51
CA ALA A 371 -11.69 8.47 -6.32
C ALA A 371 -10.50 8.71 -5.38
N LYS A 372 -9.98 9.96 -5.23
CA LYS A 372 -8.94 10.42 -4.26
C LYS A 372 -7.92 9.33 -3.84
N GLY A 373 -7.42 8.53 -4.80
CA GLY A 373 -6.48 7.43 -4.48
C GLY A 373 -7.10 6.16 -3.88
N THR A 374 -8.41 6.15 -3.54
CA THR A 374 -9.09 4.95 -3.03
C THR A 374 -9.43 3.93 -4.11
N GLY A 375 -9.25 4.30 -5.38
CA GLY A 375 -9.54 3.48 -6.54
C GLY A 375 -10.87 3.84 -7.21
N LEU A 376 -10.95 3.53 -8.51
CA LEU A 376 -12.13 3.84 -9.34
C LEU A 376 -13.30 2.88 -9.08
N VAL A 377 -13.09 1.75 -8.43
CA VAL A 377 -14.08 0.69 -8.24
C VAL A 377 -14.44 0.55 -6.76
N THR A 378 -14.89 1.64 -6.15
CA THR A 378 -15.47 1.62 -4.79
C THR A 378 -16.98 1.82 -4.87
N SER A 379 -17.73 1.39 -3.84
CA SER A 379 -19.17 1.65 -3.74
C SER A 379 -19.48 3.14 -3.81
N GLN A 380 -18.62 3.96 -3.24
CA GLN A 380 -18.73 5.41 -3.20
C GLN A 380 -18.55 6.05 -4.59
N THR A 381 -17.47 5.70 -5.31
CA THR A 381 -17.26 6.21 -6.68
C THR A 381 -18.34 5.74 -7.65
N MET A 382 -18.82 4.49 -7.49
CA MET A 382 -19.93 3.96 -8.27
C MET A 382 -21.23 4.71 -7.99
N SER A 383 -21.53 5.06 -6.74
CA SER A 383 -22.67 5.89 -6.37
C SER A 383 -22.61 7.27 -7.03
N VAL A 384 -21.46 7.94 -6.99
CA VAL A 384 -21.26 9.25 -7.63
C VAL A 384 -21.40 9.15 -9.14
N LEU A 385 -20.81 8.15 -9.79
CA LEU A 385 -20.92 7.92 -11.22
C LEU A 385 -22.39 7.79 -11.65
N LEU A 386 -23.17 6.97 -10.93
CA LEU A 386 -24.57 6.72 -11.25
C LEU A 386 -25.47 7.93 -10.94
N THR A 387 -25.28 8.60 -9.80
CA THR A 387 -26.07 9.78 -9.42
C THR A 387 -25.80 10.97 -10.34
N CYS A 388 -24.55 11.23 -10.72
CA CYS A 388 -24.20 12.27 -11.69
C CYS A 388 -24.78 11.96 -13.07
N SER A 389 -24.61 10.74 -13.57
CA SER A 389 -25.08 10.37 -14.90
C SER A 389 -26.62 10.38 -15.00
N LEU A 390 -27.29 9.62 -14.14
CA LEU A 390 -28.75 9.48 -14.18
C LEU A 390 -29.47 10.75 -13.72
N GLY A 391 -29.02 11.39 -12.64
CA GLY A 391 -29.58 12.65 -12.17
C GLY A 391 -29.48 13.75 -13.21
N GLY A 392 -28.33 13.90 -13.86
CA GLY A 392 -28.17 14.88 -14.94
C GLY A 392 -29.01 14.56 -16.19
N LEU A 393 -29.11 13.27 -16.58
CA LEU A 393 -29.98 12.87 -17.70
C LEU A 393 -31.43 13.17 -17.43
N VAL A 394 -31.92 12.89 -16.23
CA VAL A 394 -33.32 13.19 -15.81
C VAL A 394 -33.57 14.70 -15.81
N ALA A 395 -32.64 15.50 -15.29
CA ALA A 395 -32.72 16.96 -15.32
C ALA A 395 -32.85 17.47 -16.75
N ILE A 396 -32.00 17.04 -17.66
CA ILE A 396 -32.03 17.45 -19.09
C ILE A 396 -33.36 17.01 -19.73
N TRP A 397 -33.79 15.77 -19.49
CA TRP A 397 -35.02 15.24 -20.08
C TRP A 397 -36.26 16.05 -19.66
N MET A 398 -36.36 16.42 -18.38
CA MET A 398 -37.48 17.23 -17.86
C MET A 398 -37.44 18.66 -18.40
N MET A 399 -36.27 19.27 -18.49
CA MET A 399 -36.13 20.69 -18.80
C MET A 399 -36.03 20.98 -20.32
N ARG A 400 -35.84 19.98 -21.16
CA ARG A 400 -35.62 20.14 -22.63
C ARG A 400 -36.72 20.90 -23.38
N LYS A 401 -37.96 20.84 -22.92
CA LYS A 401 -39.11 21.46 -23.56
C LYS A 401 -39.63 22.67 -22.79
N ASN A 402 -39.50 22.66 -21.45
CA ASN A 402 -40.06 23.68 -20.57
C ASN A 402 -38.96 24.20 -19.63
N THR A 403 -38.50 25.41 -19.87
CA THR A 403 -37.46 26.09 -19.07
C THR A 403 -38.03 27.11 -18.07
N THR A 404 -39.26 26.88 -17.60
CA THR A 404 -39.87 27.75 -16.57
C THR A 404 -39.16 27.53 -15.23
N ARG A 405 -39.08 28.59 -14.39
CA ARG A 405 -38.42 28.50 -13.07
C ARG A 405 -39.05 27.42 -12.18
N VAL A 406 -40.37 27.24 -12.25
CA VAL A 406 -41.08 26.17 -11.52
C VAL A 406 -40.60 24.79 -11.98
N MET A 407 -40.44 24.60 -13.29
CA MET A 407 -39.99 23.32 -13.82
C MET A 407 -38.53 22.98 -13.41
N VAL A 408 -37.67 23.97 -13.24
CA VAL A 408 -36.33 23.79 -12.70
C VAL A 408 -36.39 23.24 -11.26
N VAL A 409 -37.26 23.83 -10.40
CA VAL A 409 -37.42 23.39 -9.00
C VAL A 409 -38.00 21.97 -8.96
N VAL A 410 -39.03 21.69 -9.74
CA VAL A 410 -39.66 20.36 -9.83
C VAL A 410 -38.64 19.33 -10.32
N SER A 411 -37.82 19.67 -11.34
CA SER A 411 -36.77 18.78 -11.82
C SER A 411 -35.69 18.48 -10.74
N GLY A 412 -35.37 19.47 -9.91
CA GLY A 412 -34.49 19.25 -8.75
C GLY A 412 -35.00 18.21 -7.76
N LEU A 413 -36.30 18.30 -7.41
CA LEU A 413 -36.92 17.31 -6.52
C LEU A 413 -36.97 15.91 -7.14
N VAL A 414 -37.29 15.79 -8.42
CA VAL A 414 -37.29 14.49 -9.12
C VAL A 414 -35.87 13.93 -9.21
N VAL A 415 -34.87 14.74 -9.52
CA VAL A 415 -33.47 14.34 -9.52
C VAL A 415 -33.03 13.83 -8.14
N GLY A 416 -33.43 14.54 -7.07
CA GLY A 416 -33.14 14.09 -5.69
C GLY A 416 -33.74 12.72 -5.36
N THR A 417 -34.98 12.48 -5.82
CA THR A 417 -35.63 11.18 -5.66
C THR A 417 -34.93 10.08 -6.44
N VAL A 418 -34.51 10.37 -7.67
CA VAL A 418 -33.74 9.42 -8.50
C VAL A 418 -32.37 9.11 -7.87
N ASN A 419 -31.66 10.14 -7.42
CA ASN A 419 -30.36 9.98 -6.75
C ASN A 419 -30.50 9.14 -5.47
N PHE A 420 -31.51 9.37 -4.66
CA PHE A 420 -31.82 8.54 -3.50
C PHE A 420 -32.07 7.08 -3.91
N GLY A 421 -32.87 6.83 -4.94
CA GLY A 421 -33.11 5.48 -5.46
C GLY A 421 -31.81 4.78 -5.89
N VAL A 422 -30.92 5.50 -6.54
CA VAL A 422 -29.58 4.99 -6.94
C VAL A 422 -28.76 4.61 -5.70
N LEU A 423 -28.72 5.48 -4.68
CA LEU A 423 -27.98 5.20 -3.45
C LEU A 423 -28.50 3.96 -2.72
N VAL A 424 -29.82 3.78 -2.65
CA VAL A 424 -30.43 2.56 -2.09
C VAL A 424 -30.01 1.32 -2.89
N CYS A 425 -30.08 1.39 -4.21
CA CYS A 425 -29.67 0.27 -5.07
C CYS A 425 -28.18 -0.09 -4.89
N VAL A 426 -27.29 0.90 -4.87
CA VAL A 426 -25.85 0.65 -4.67
C VAL A 426 -25.59 0.04 -3.30
N ARG A 427 -26.21 0.56 -2.24
CA ARG A 427 -26.11 -0.05 -0.89
C ARG A 427 -26.59 -1.51 -0.88
N ALA A 428 -27.74 -1.77 -1.45
CA ALA A 428 -28.28 -3.14 -1.50
C ALA A 428 -27.38 -4.12 -2.25
N LEU A 429 -26.61 -3.65 -3.24
CA LEU A 429 -25.67 -4.46 -4.01
C LEU A 429 -24.31 -4.65 -3.31
N THR A 430 -23.89 -3.69 -2.48
CA THR A 430 -22.54 -3.69 -1.89
C THR A 430 -22.49 -4.06 -0.42
N SER A 431 -23.55 -3.76 0.34
CA SER A 431 -23.64 -4.05 1.77
C SER A 431 -25.07 -4.36 2.18
N SER A 432 -25.27 -5.28 3.14
CA SER A 432 -26.58 -5.55 3.72
C SER A 432 -27.00 -4.49 4.75
N ASP A 433 -26.12 -3.55 5.09
CA ASP A 433 -26.38 -2.53 6.11
C ASP A 433 -27.14 -1.35 5.52
N MET A 434 -28.39 -1.22 5.93
CA MET A 434 -29.30 -0.11 5.60
C MET A 434 -29.30 1.00 6.64
N SER A 435 -28.41 0.97 7.63
CA SER A 435 -28.26 2.05 8.59
C SER A 435 -27.85 3.34 7.85
N GLY A 436 -28.42 4.47 8.23
CA GLY A 436 -28.11 5.77 7.61
C GLY A 436 -28.78 6.05 6.25
N VAL A 437 -29.64 5.19 5.72
CA VAL A 437 -30.37 5.43 4.45
C VAL A 437 -31.15 6.74 4.48
N TRP A 438 -31.74 7.09 5.62
CA TRP A 438 -32.49 8.34 5.78
C TRP A 438 -31.61 9.60 5.72
N THR A 439 -30.40 9.52 6.24
CA THR A 439 -29.39 10.60 6.12
C THR A 439 -28.93 10.76 4.68
N ASP A 440 -28.67 9.66 3.97
CA ASP A 440 -28.32 9.69 2.55
C ASP A 440 -29.47 10.28 1.71
N MET A 441 -30.72 9.95 2.02
CA MET A 441 -31.91 10.56 1.38
C MET A 441 -31.90 12.08 1.56
N ALA A 442 -31.71 12.54 2.78
CA ALA A 442 -31.69 13.97 3.07
C ALA A 442 -30.60 14.70 2.28
N TYR A 443 -29.38 14.12 2.22
CA TYR A 443 -28.29 14.69 1.46
C TYR A 443 -28.53 14.66 -0.05
N ALA A 444 -29.01 13.54 -0.61
CA ALA A 444 -29.27 13.40 -2.05
C ALA A 444 -30.37 14.39 -2.53
N ILE A 445 -31.45 14.52 -1.77
CA ILE A 445 -32.51 15.50 -2.08
C ILE A 445 -31.96 16.91 -1.87
N GLY A 446 -31.27 17.18 -0.77
CA GLY A 446 -30.63 18.46 -0.47
C GLY A 446 -29.69 18.94 -1.58
N GLY A 447 -28.78 18.12 -2.04
CA GLY A 447 -27.84 18.44 -3.13
C GLY A 447 -28.54 18.74 -4.46
N ALA A 448 -29.62 18.00 -4.78
CA ALA A 448 -30.41 18.22 -5.99
C ALA A 448 -31.24 19.52 -5.90
N VAL A 449 -31.82 19.82 -4.74
CA VAL A 449 -32.52 21.10 -4.50
C VAL A 449 -31.56 22.28 -4.58
N VAL A 450 -30.36 22.16 -3.99
CA VAL A 450 -29.29 23.17 -4.11
C VAL A 450 -28.92 23.39 -5.59
N SER A 451 -28.80 22.31 -6.39
CA SER A 451 -28.53 22.40 -7.84
C SER A 451 -29.65 23.25 -8.53
N ALA A 452 -30.91 22.99 -8.23
CA ALA A 452 -32.01 23.71 -8.83
C ALA A 452 -32.06 25.20 -8.40
N VAL A 453 -31.88 25.47 -7.10
CA VAL A 453 -31.85 26.85 -6.57
C VAL A 453 -30.70 27.65 -7.18
N LEU A 454 -29.51 27.08 -7.23
CA LEU A 454 -28.36 27.72 -7.86
C LEU A 454 -28.54 27.90 -9.37
N CYS A 455 -29.18 26.95 -10.08
CA CYS A 455 -29.51 27.10 -11.48
C CYS A 455 -30.41 28.29 -11.73
N VAL A 456 -31.52 28.43 -10.96
CA VAL A 456 -32.44 29.55 -11.08
C VAL A 456 -31.77 30.91 -10.78
N GLY A 457 -30.87 30.94 -9.77
CA GLY A 457 -30.14 32.16 -9.38
C GLY A 457 -29.04 32.58 -10.35
N LEU A 458 -28.28 31.60 -10.88
CA LEU A 458 -27.13 31.86 -11.76
C LEU A 458 -27.55 32.11 -13.22
N GLN A 459 -28.67 31.55 -13.66
CA GLN A 459 -29.13 31.67 -15.04
C GLN A 459 -29.25 33.14 -15.49
N PRO A 460 -29.93 34.08 -14.80
CA PRO A 460 -30.04 35.47 -15.24
C PRO A 460 -28.69 36.21 -15.26
N ILE A 461 -27.81 35.85 -14.36
CA ILE A 461 -26.45 36.43 -14.29
C ILE A 461 -25.65 36.04 -15.54
N LEU A 462 -25.67 34.75 -15.92
CA LEU A 462 -24.98 34.26 -17.10
C LEU A 462 -25.61 34.76 -18.39
N GLU A 463 -26.97 34.84 -18.47
CA GLU A 463 -27.69 35.41 -19.61
C GLU A 463 -27.26 36.86 -19.86
N THR A 464 -27.20 37.68 -18.80
CA THR A 464 -26.83 39.08 -18.90
C THR A 464 -25.33 39.27 -19.21
N ALA A 465 -24.46 38.54 -18.52
CA ALA A 465 -23.01 38.67 -18.68
C ALA A 465 -22.51 38.27 -20.09
N PHE A 466 -23.22 37.30 -20.70
CA PHE A 466 -22.81 36.74 -22.00
C PHE A 466 -23.76 37.11 -23.15
N ASN A 467 -24.75 37.96 -22.89
CA ASN A 467 -25.80 38.36 -23.85
C ASN A 467 -26.46 37.15 -24.57
N LEU A 468 -26.80 36.11 -23.78
CA LEU A 468 -27.43 34.91 -24.34
C LEU A 468 -28.91 35.16 -24.52
N VAL A 469 -29.40 34.70 -25.66
CA VAL A 469 -30.83 34.77 -26.01
C VAL A 469 -31.45 33.41 -25.67
N THR A 470 -32.01 33.31 -24.47
CA THR A 470 -32.72 32.11 -24.01
C THR A 470 -34.20 32.25 -24.21
N PRO A 471 -34.99 31.14 -24.21
CA PRO A 471 -36.46 31.21 -24.23
C PRO A 471 -37.05 32.09 -23.13
N SER A 472 -36.47 32.01 -21.91
CA SER A 472 -36.89 32.89 -20.80
C SER A 472 -36.66 34.37 -21.10
N LYS A 473 -35.51 34.70 -21.71
CA LYS A 473 -35.20 36.08 -22.09
C LYS A 473 -36.09 36.58 -23.23
N LEU A 474 -36.43 35.73 -24.19
CA LEU A 474 -37.38 36.08 -25.25
C LEU A 474 -38.77 36.36 -24.68
N ILE A 475 -39.29 35.58 -23.75
CA ILE A 475 -40.54 35.82 -23.06
C ILE A 475 -40.52 37.16 -22.30
N GLU A 476 -39.42 37.47 -21.61
CA GLU A 476 -39.22 38.75 -20.93
C GLU A 476 -39.25 39.93 -21.91
N LEU A 477 -38.53 39.79 -23.04
CA LEU A 477 -38.46 40.83 -24.09
C LEU A 477 -39.78 40.99 -24.84
N SER A 478 -40.59 39.95 -24.98
CA SER A 478 -41.89 39.99 -25.62
C SER A 478 -43.01 40.64 -24.75
N ASN A 479 -42.71 40.93 -23.50
CA ASN A 479 -43.66 41.57 -22.62
C ASN A 479 -44.03 42.98 -23.11
N PRO A 480 -45.33 43.32 -23.36
CA PRO A 480 -45.76 44.63 -23.86
C PRO A 480 -45.38 45.82 -22.98
N ASN A 481 -45.05 45.56 -21.71
CA ASN A 481 -44.55 46.59 -20.77
C ASN A 481 -43.06 46.93 -20.94
N GLN A 482 -42.33 46.20 -21.79
CA GLN A 482 -40.95 46.56 -22.10
C GLN A 482 -40.91 47.97 -22.75
N PRO A 483 -39.94 48.83 -22.37
CA PRO A 483 -39.92 50.24 -22.76
C PRO A 483 -40.06 50.47 -24.27
N LEU A 484 -39.35 49.67 -25.06
CA LEU A 484 -39.39 49.77 -26.53
C LEU A 484 -40.74 49.29 -27.12
N LEU A 485 -41.24 48.13 -26.66
CA LEU A 485 -42.56 47.62 -27.13
C LEU A 485 -43.71 48.52 -26.74
N ARG A 486 -43.66 49.04 -25.49
CA ARG A 486 -44.64 50.00 -25.00
C ARG A 486 -44.61 51.27 -25.86
N ARG A 487 -43.44 51.80 -26.20
CA ARG A 487 -43.27 52.95 -27.09
C ARG A 487 -43.82 52.67 -28.48
N LEU A 488 -43.50 51.50 -29.06
CA LEU A 488 -44.00 51.08 -30.36
C LEU A 488 -45.55 50.96 -30.34
N MET A 489 -46.12 50.41 -29.28
CA MET A 489 -47.58 50.27 -29.15
C MET A 489 -48.29 51.64 -29.05
N ILE A 490 -47.67 52.66 -28.40
CA ILE A 490 -48.24 53.98 -28.23
C ILE A 490 -48.03 54.86 -29.48
N GLU A 491 -46.81 54.89 -30.03
CA GLU A 491 -46.44 55.79 -31.15
C GLU A 491 -46.90 55.24 -32.50
N THR A 492 -46.88 53.92 -32.70
CA THR A 492 -47.25 53.28 -33.97
C THR A 492 -48.06 52.00 -33.77
N PRO A 493 -49.32 52.11 -33.29
CA PRO A 493 -50.13 50.95 -32.94
C PRO A 493 -50.41 49.99 -34.11
N GLY A 494 -50.56 50.54 -35.35
CA GLY A 494 -50.71 49.74 -36.56
C GLY A 494 -49.55 48.82 -36.87
N THR A 495 -48.32 49.33 -36.71
CA THR A 495 -47.08 48.54 -36.91
C THR A 495 -46.96 47.45 -35.81
N TYR A 496 -47.30 47.76 -34.57
CA TYR A 496 -47.31 46.78 -33.49
C TYR A 496 -48.29 45.65 -33.78
N HIS A 497 -49.56 45.93 -34.13
CA HIS A 497 -50.56 44.91 -34.48
C HIS A 497 -50.17 44.09 -35.71
N HIS A 498 -49.64 44.72 -36.75
CA HIS A 498 -49.14 44.01 -37.93
C HIS A 498 -48.02 43.04 -37.58
N SER A 499 -47.03 43.45 -36.79
CA SER A 499 -45.95 42.58 -36.31
C SER A 499 -46.43 41.39 -35.48
N MET A 500 -47.45 41.58 -34.63
CA MET A 500 -48.07 40.51 -33.87
C MET A 500 -48.81 39.49 -34.73
N VAL A 501 -49.55 39.97 -35.75
CA VAL A 501 -50.25 39.11 -36.73
C VAL A 501 -49.24 38.29 -37.54
N VAL A 502 -48.17 38.94 -38.02
CA VAL A 502 -47.10 38.24 -38.72
C VAL A 502 -46.40 37.20 -37.88
N ALA A 503 -46.12 37.51 -36.58
CA ALA A 503 -45.54 36.56 -35.66
C ALA A 503 -46.42 35.33 -35.43
N ASN A 504 -47.71 35.54 -35.20
CA ASN A 504 -48.71 34.46 -35.01
C ASN A 504 -48.83 33.58 -36.27
N LEU A 505 -48.84 34.21 -37.47
CA LEU A 505 -48.87 33.45 -38.73
C LEU A 505 -47.57 32.64 -38.96
N ALA A 506 -46.44 33.20 -38.60
CA ALA A 506 -45.14 32.49 -38.69
C ALA A 506 -45.03 31.34 -37.70
N GLU A 507 -45.64 31.47 -36.53
CA GLU A 507 -45.71 30.37 -35.53
C GLU A 507 -46.64 29.23 -35.98
N ALA A 508 -47.73 29.57 -36.69
CA ALA A 508 -48.69 28.60 -37.19
C ALA A 508 -48.24 27.83 -38.43
N ALA A 509 -47.26 28.37 -39.17
CA ALA A 509 -46.66 27.75 -40.39
C ALA A 509 -45.54 26.77 -40.06
#